data_142397674b422f0e6c9ff4dfc1d51408
#
_entry.id   142397674b422f0e6c9ff4dfc1d51408
#
_cell.length_a   1.000
_cell.length_b   1.000
_cell.length_c   1.000
_cell.angle_alpha   90.00
_cell.angle_beta   90.00
_cell.angle_gamma   90.00
#
_symmetry.space_group_name_H-M   'P 1'
#
loop_
_entity.id
_entity.type
_entity.pdbx_description
1 polymer ?
#
loop_
_entity_poly.entity_id
_entity_poly.type
_entity_poly.pdbx_seq_one_letter_code
_entity_poly.pdbx_strand_id
1 'polypeptide(L)'
;MGDLSDRLAFADATEQAALVASGEASPAELVDAAVARIERLDPALGALVAESFDQARAEAAGELPDGPFRGVPFLLKDAVQHSAGDRYQHGMTFLRDNAWVSPEDSELTRRYRAAGLVLLGRTKVPEFTISPTTEPLAHGPARNPWDPERSPGGSSGGSAVAVASGMVPV
;
A
#
# COMPACT_ATOMS: atom_id res chain seq x y z
N MET A 1 26.32 9.41 4.30
CA MET A 1 24.89 9.81 4.32
C MET A 1 24.13 8.64 3.73
N GLY A 2 23.29 7.94 4.52
CA GLY A 2 22.43 6.89 3.99
C GLY A 2 21.50 7.48 2.94
N ASP A 3 21.14 6.69 1.94
CA ASP A 3 20.19 7.06 0.90
C ASP A 3 18.87 7.52 1.56
N LEU A 4 18.19 8.51 1.00
CA LEU A 4 16.88 8.99 1.48
C LEU A 4 15.90 7.81 1.65
N SER A 5 15.97 6.83 0.75
CA SER A 5 15.17 5.60 0.80
C SER A 5 15.37 4.82 2.11
N ASP A 6 16.61 4.69 2.60
CA ASP A 6 16.92 3.97 3.84
C ASP A 6 16.43 4.73 5.07
N ARG A 7 16.53 6.07 5.06
CA ARG A 7 16.01 6.92 6.14
C ARG A 7 14.48 6.83 6.24
N LEU A 8 13.81 6.77 5.10
CA LEU A 8 12.34 6.73 5.01
C LEU A 8 11.75 5.34 5.29
N ALA A 9 12.56 4.27 5.27
CA ALA A 9 12.06 2.89 5.42
C ALA A 9 11.31 2.66 6.74
N PHE A 10 11.74 3.33 7.81
CA PHE A 10 11.15 3.19 9.15
C PHE A 10 10.70 4.51 9.77
N ALA A 11 10.73 5.61 9.01
CA ALA A 11 10.07 6.85 9.37
C ALA A 11 8.56 6.63 9.34
N ASP A 12 7.86 6.98 10.41
CA ASP A 12 6.40 6.82 10.46
C ASP A 12 5.69 7.86 9.56
N ALA A 13 4.36 7.72 9.41
CA ALA A 13 3.57 8.59 8.55
C ALA A 13 3.61 10.06 9.02
N THR A 14 3.72 10.30 10.31
CA THR A 14 3.80 11.65 10.89
C THR A 14 5.14 12.30 10.56
N GLU A 15 6.23 11.55 10.70
CA GLU A 15 7.57 12.01 10.34
C GLU A 15 7.67 12.29 8.83
N GLN A 16 7.16 11.39 7.98
CA GLN A 16 7.15 11.61 6.53
C GLN A 16 6.32 12.85 6.14
N ALA A 17 5.14 13.04 6.74
CA ALA A 17 4.33 14.25 6.53
C ALA A 17 5.06 15.53 6.98
N ALA A 18 5.80 15.48 8.08
CA ALA A 18 6.59 16.61 8.56
C ALA A 18 7.74 16.96 7.60
N LEU A 19 8.39 15.97 6.98
CA LEU A 19 9.42 16.21 5.96
C LEU A 19 8.85 16.92 4.73
N VAL A 20 7.62 16.57 4.32
CA VAL A 20 6.93 17.27 3.22
C VAL A 20 6.56 18.70 3.64
N ALA A 21 6.02 18.88 4.84
CA ALA A 21 5.62 20.19 5.34
C ALA A 21 6.80 21.17 5.50
N SER A 22 7.99 20.65 5.88
CA SER A 22 9.22 21.45 5.99
C SER A 22 9.91 21.71 4.64
N GLY A 23 9.51 21.00 3.58
CA GLY A 23 10.18 21.05 2.28
C GLY A 23 11.52 20.29 2.23
N GLU A 24 11.81 19.46 3.24
CA GLU A 24 12.99 18.57 3.26
C GLU A 24 12.85 17.39 2.30
N ALA A 25 11.61 16.98 2.00
CA ALA A 25 11.28 15.99 0.97
C ALA A 25 10.01 16.42 0.22
N SER A 26 9.94 16.09 -1.06
CA SER A 26 8.71 16.24 -1.85
C SER A 26 7.84 14.98 -1.77
N PRO A 27 6.51 15.09 -2.01
CA PRO A 27 5.65 13.92 -2.17
C PRO A 27 6.16 12.91 -3.20
N ALA A 28 6.71 13.39 -4.31
CA ALA A 28 7.26 12.54 -5.36
C ALA A 28 8.45 11.70 -4.87
N GLU A 29 9.36 12.30 -4.09
CA GLU A 29 10.50 11.57 -3.50
C GLU A 29 10.04 10.51 -2.48
N LEU A 30 9.01 10.78 -1.67
CA LEU A 30 8.43 9.78 -0.76
C LEU A 30 7.82 8.60 -1.52
N VAL A 31 7.05 8.89 -2.58
CA VAL A 31 6.42 7.88 -3.43
C VAL A 31 7.48 7.04 -4.14
N ASP A 32 8.47 7.66 -4.78
CA ASP A 32 9.53 6.93 -5.50
C ASP A 32 10.35 6.05 -4.54
N ALA A 33 10.68 6.54 -3.35
CA ALA A 33 11.36 5.76 -2.33
C ALA A 33 10.53 4.55 -1.86
N ALA A 34 9.23 4.71 -1.67
CA ALA A 34 8.33 3.62 -1.30
C ALA A 34 8.19 2.60 -2.44
N VAL A 35 7.99 3.06 -3.69
CA VAL A 35 7.93 2.19 -4.87
C VAL A 35 9.22 1.37 -5.01
N ALA A 36 10.38 1.99 -4.92
CA ALA A 36 11.67 1.28 -5.00
C ALA A 36 11.81 0.20 -3.92
N ARG A 37 11.30 0.44 -2.70
CA ARG A 37 11.29 -0.57 -1.63
C ARG A 37 10.32 -1.70 -1.94
N ILE A 38 9.12 -1.40 -2.43
CA ILE A 38 8.12 -2.40 -2.82
C ILE A 38 8.69 -3.29 -3.93
N GLU A 39 9.20 -2.71 -5.03
CA GLU A 39 9.78 -3.45 -6.15
C GLU A 39 10.92 -4.39 -5.72
N ARG A 40 11.70 -3.99 -4.73
CA ARG A 40 12.79 -4.81 -4.17
C ARG A 40 12.31 -5.94 -3.27
N LEU A 41 11.30 -5.70 -2.44
CA LEU A 41 10.92 -6.59 -1.33
C LEU A 41 9.72 -7.48 -1.65
N ASP A 42 8.74 -6.96 -2.40
CA ASP A 42 7.48 -7.66 -2.64
C ASP A 42 7.62 -8.98 -3.43
N PRO A 43 8.54 -9.13 -4.39
CA PRO A 43 8.72 -10.41 -5.08
C PRO A 43 9.02 -11.58 -4.14
N ALA A 44 9.65 -11.34 -2.99
CA ALA A 44 9.94 -12.36 -1.99
C ALA A 44 8.84 -12.47 -0.92
N LEU A 45 8.18 -11.38 -0.57
CA LEU A 45 7.24 -11.30 0.54
C LEU A 45 5.77 -11.44 0.15
N GLY A 46 5.42 -11.02 -1.06
CA GLY A 46 4.07 -11.14 -1.62
C GLY A 46 3.01 -10.37 -0.83
N ALA A 47 3.29 -9.13 -0.48
CA ALA A 47 2.37 -8.25 0.25
C ALA A 47 1.25 -7.70 -0.64
N LEU A 48 1.54 -7.43 -1.93
CA LEU A 48 0.64 -6.76 -2.85
C LEU A 48 -0.13 -7.74 -3.75
N VAL A 49 -1.29 -7.29 -4.25
CA VAL A 49 -2.11 -7.95 -5.27
C VAL A 49 -2.37 -7.07 -6.48
N ALA A 50 -2.17 -5.76 -6.35
CA ALA A 50 -2.28 -4.79 -7.44
C ALA A 50 -1.41 -3.57 -7.12
N GLU A 51 -0.83 -3.00 -8.17
CA GLU A 51 0.03 -1.83 -8.14
C GLU A 51 -0.63 -0.69 -8.91
N SER A 52 -0.48 0.55 -8.41
CA SER A 52 -0.97 1.79 -9.03
C SER A 52 0.16 2.84 -9.09
N PHE A 53 1.40 2.41 -9.32
CA PHE A 53 2.61 3.24 -9.17
C PHE A 53 2.62 4.45 -10.11
N ASP A 54 2.24 4.27 -11.38
CA ASP A 54 2.23 5.39 -12.35
C ASP A 54 1.20 6.45 -11.97
N GLN A 55 0.01 6.01 -11.49
CA GLN A 55 -1.01 6.92 -10.98
C GLN A 55 -0.52 7.64 -9.72
N ALA A 56 0.11 6.91 -8.79
CA ALA A 56 0.66 7.48 -7.56
C ALA A 56 1.73 8.54 -7.84
N ARG A 57 2.62 8.28 -8.80
CA ARG A 57 3.63 9.25 -9.25
C ARG A 57 2.99 10.50 -9.84
N ALA A 58 1.95 10.32 -10.68
CA ALA A 58 1.22 11.44 -11.27
C ALA A 58 0.48 12.27 -10.20
N GLU A 59 -0.16 11.63 -9.21
CA GLU A 59 -0.79 12.29 -8.07
C GLU A 59 0.24 13.06 -7.23
N ALA A 60 1.38 12.45 -6.91
CA ALA A 60 2.43 13.07 -6.10
C ALA A 60 3.12 14.26 -6.77
N ALA A 61 3.14 14.30 -8.10
CA ALA A 61 3.66 15.43 -8.88
C ALA A 61 2.66 16.59 -9.05
N GLY A 62 1.39 16.37 -8.71
CA GLY A 62 0.29 17.34 -8.84
C GLY A 62 -0.06 18.05 -7.53
N GLU A 63 -1.26 18.63 -7.51
CA GLU A 63 -1.83 19.22 -6.29
C GLU A 63 -2.45 18.12 -5.43
N LEU A 64 -1.92 17.95 -4.23
CA LEU A 64 -2.48 17.04 -3.22
C LEU A 64 -3.34 17.82 -2.23
N PRO A 65 -4.40 17.18 -1.67
CA PRO A 65 -5.18 17.75 -0.58
C PRO A 65 -4.29 18.20 0.59
N ASP A 66 -4.66 19.33 1.21
CA ASP A 66 -3.98 19.85 2.38
C ASP A 66 -4.48 19.13 3.64
N GLY A 67 -4.04 17.89 3.79
CA GLY A 67 -4.39 17.00 4.89
C GLY A 67 -3.19 16.66 5.77
N PRO A 68 -3.43 16.05 6.94
CA PRO A 68 -2.38 15.77 7.94
C PRO A 68 -1.28 14.81 7.45
N PHE A 69 -1.53 14.06 6.37
CA PHE A 69 -0.59 13.09 5.78
C PHE A 69 -0.28 13.41 4.32
N ARG A 70 -0.23 14.70 3.97
CA ARG A 70 0.01 15.14 2.59
C ARG A 70 1.29 14.55 2.02
N GLY A 71 1.13 13.76 0.93
CA GLY A 71 2.22 13.14 0.20
C GLY A 71 2.73 11.83 0.76
N VAL A 72 2.17 11.35 1.87
CA VAL A 72 2.60 10.07 2.49
C VAL A 72 2.12 8.89 1.66
N PRO A 73 3.01 7.96 1.25
CA PRO A 73 2.66 6.77 0.50
C PRO A 73 1.86 5.78 1.36
N PHE A 74 0.83 5.19 0.76
CA PHE A 74 -0.12 4.30 1.43
C PHE A 74 -0.52 3.12 0.56
N LEU A 75 -0.78 1.97 1.18
CA LEU A 75 -1.34 0.78 0.53
C LEU A 75 -2.72 0.46 1.08
N LEU A 76 -3.69 0.31 0.18
CA LEU A 76 -5.07 0.04 0.55
C LEU A 76 -5.30 -1.47 0.71
N LYS A 77 -5.91 -1.92 1.80
CA LYS A 77 -6.30 -3.33 1.96
C LYS A 77 -7.30 -3.73 0.87
N ASP A 78 -7.09 -4.89 0.22
CA ASP A 78 -7.98 -5.39 -0.83
C ASP A 78 -9.28 -6.01 -0.28
N ALA A 79 -9.98 -5.24 0.57
CA ALA A 79 -11.23 -5.64 1.22
C ALA A 79 -12.06 -4.42 1.61
N VAL A 80 -13.33 -4.39 1.30
CA VAL A 80 -14.34 -3.36 1.62
C VAL A 80 -13.98 -1.92 1.23
N GLN A 81 -12.73 -1.65 0.95
CA GLN A 81 -12.21 -0.33 0.62
C GLN A 81 -12.04 -0.24 -0.90
N HIS A 82 -13.06 0.27 -1.58
CA HIS A 82 -13.03 0.48 -3.02
C HIS A 82 -12.27 1.76 -3.36
N SER A 83 -11.51 1.72 -4.46
CA SER A 83 -10.84 2.86 -5.04
C SER A 83 -11.24 2.94 -6.52
N ALA A 84 -11.74 4.08 -6.96
CA ALA A 84 -12.22 4.29 -8.33
C ALA A 84 -11.12 4.00 -9.35
N GLY A 85 -11.43 3.20 -10.36
CA GLY A 85 -10.49 2.79 -11.39
C GLY A 85 -9.58 1.63 -11.02
N ASP A 86 -9.51 1.22 -9.75
CA ASP A 86 -8.67 0.12 -9.30
C ASP A 86 -9.40 -1.23 -9.36
N ARG A 87 -8.62 -2.27 -9.63
CA ARG A 87 -9.10 -3.65 -9.47
C ARG A 87 -9.38 -3.94 -8.02
N TYR A 88 -10.49 -4.62 -7.75
CA TYR A 88 -10.87 -5.10 -6.44
C TYR A 88 -11.09 -6.61 -6.51
N GLN A 89 -10.35 -7.38 -5.71
CA GLN A 89 -10.28 -8.82 -5.87
C GLN A 89 -10.74 -9.59 -4.63
N HIS A 90 -10.61 -9.00 -3.44
CA HIS A 90 -11.06 -9.57 -2.15
C HIS A 90 -10.54 -11.00 -1.89
N GLY A 91 -9.30 -11.27 -2.36
CA GLY A 91 -8.66 -12.59 -2.27
C GLY A 91 -9.25 -13.66 -3.19
N MET A 92 -10.22 -13.33 -4.06
CA MET A 92 -10.98 -14.30 -4.84
C MET A 92 -10.47 -14.44 -6.27
N THR A 93 -10.28 -15.69 -6.73
CA THR A 93 -10.00 -16.00 -8.14
C THR A 93 -11.08 -15.47 -9.07
N PHE A 94 -12.36 -15.57 -8.67
CA PHE A 94 -13.47 -15.07 -9.47
C PHE A 94 -13.37 -13.58 -9.80
N LEU A 95 -13.10 -12.72 -8.83
CA LEU A 95 -12.95 -11.27 -9.07
C LEU A 95 -11.66 -10.94 -9.81
N ARG A 96 -10.57 -11.66 -9.52
CA ARG A 96 -9.31 -11.52 -10.26
C ARG A 96 -9.50 -11.83 -11.74
N ASP A 97 -10.11 -12.98 -12.05
CA ASP A 97 -10.23 -13.48 -13.43
C ASP A 97 -11.27 -12.68 -14.25
N ASN A 98 -12.28 -12.13 -13.60
CA ASN A 98 -13.24 -11.21 -14.22
C ASN A 98 -12.76 -9.76 -14.27
N ALA A 99 -11.58 -9.46 -13.71
CA ALA A 99 -10.96 -8.14 -13.73
C ALA A 99 -11.92 -7.01 -13.29
N TRP A 100 -12.70 -7.26 -12.24
CA TRP A 100 -13.66 -6.27 -11.77
C TRP A 100 -12.97 -5.00 -11.28
N VAL A 101 -13.44 -3.84 -11.76
CA VAL A 101 -12.91 -2.52 -11.45
C VAL A 101 -13.97 -1.72 -10.69
N SER A 102 -13.58 -1.06 -9.63
CA SER A 102 -14.50 -0.23 -8.84
C SER A 102 -14.87 1.05 -9.61
N PRO A 103 -16.18 1.38 -9.73
CA PRO A 103 -16.61 2.61 -10.39
C PRO A 103 -16.42 3.85 -9.50
N GLU A 104 -16.23 3.68 -8.20
CA GLU A 104 -16.19 4.76 -7.22
C GLU A 104 -15.29 4.46 -6.02
N ASP A 105 -14.86 5.52 -5.33
CA ASP A 105 -14.21 5.40 -4.04
C ASP A 105 -15.23 5.10 -2.94
N SER A 106 -14.89 4.19 -2.03
CA SER A 106 -15.60 4.07 -0.76
C SER A 106 -15.42 5.32 0.11
N GLU A 107 -16.31 5.53 1.08
CA GLU A 107 -16.19 6.65 2.01
C GLU A 107 -14.84 6.67 2.74
N LEU A 108 -14.33 5.50 3.13
CA LEU A 108 -13.03 5.39 3.77
C LEU A 108 -11.89 5.79 2.83
N THR A 109 -11.92 5.36 1.58
CA THR A 109 -10.93 5.75 0.57
C THR A 109 -10.96 7.26 0.31
N ARG A 110 -12.15 7.88 0.23
CA ARG A 110 -12.28 9.35 0.13
C ARG A 110 -11.61 10.06 1.30
N ARG A 111 -11.76 9.55 2.52
CA ARG A 111 -11.13 10.12 3.71
C ARG A 111 -9.60 9.96 3.70
N TYR A 112 -9.09 8.84 3.25
CA TYR A 112 -7.64 8.65 3.07
C TYR A 112 -7.07 9.65 2.07
N ARG A 113 -7.72 9.83 0.91
CA ARG A 113 -7.30 10.83 -0.08
C ARG A 113 -7.41 12.25 0.48
N ALA A 114 -8.49 12.58 1.18
CA ALA A 114 -8.66 13.89 1.81
C ALA A 114 -7.63 14.18 2.92
N ALA A 115 -7.10 13.13 3.57
CA ALA A 115 -5.98 13.23 4.50
C ALA A 115 -4.63 13.49 3.80
N GLY A 116 -4.58 13.42 2.47
CA GLY A 116 -3.39 13.67 1.65
C GLY A 116 -2.54 12.42 1.37
N LEU A 117 -3.02 11.21 1.74
CA LEU A 117 -2.34 9.95 1.45
C LEU A 117 -2.33 9.66 -0.04
N VAL A 118 -1.20 9.17 -0.56
CA VAL A 118 -1.02 8.77 -1.95
C VAL A 118 -1.09 7.25 -2.05
N LEU A 119 -2.07 6.72 -2.81
CA LEU A 119 -2.32 5.29 -2.92
C LEU A 119 -1.37 4.63 -3.92
N LEU A 120 -0.53 3.70 -3.45
CA LEU A 120 0.44 2.96 -4.28
C LEU A 120 -0.12 1.64 -4.85
N GLY A 121 -1.21 1.14 -4.30
CA GLY A 121 -1.76 -0.16 -4.69
C GLY A 121 -2.58 -0.83 -3.60
N ARG A 122 -2.76 -2.15 -3.73
CA ARG A 122 -3.63 -2.94 -2.84
C ARG A 122 -2.87 -4.09 -2.21
N THR A 123 -3.10 -4.29 -0.91
CA THR A 123 -2.45 -5.36 -0.13
C THR A 123 -3.27 -6.63 -0.11
N LYS A 124 -2.57 -7.75 -0.06
CA LYS A 124 -3.12 -9.11 -0.06
C LYS A 124 -3.98 -9.39 1.16
N VAL A 125 -5.09 -10.10 0.92
CA VAL A 125 -6.01 -10.63 1.91
C VAL A 125 -6.38 -12.07 1.56
N PRO A 126 -6.83 -12.91 2.53
CA PRO A 126 -7.46 -14.20 2.21
C PRO A 126 -8.83 -14.01 1.59
N GLU A 127 -9.40 -15.08 1.06
CA GLU A 127 -10.75 -15.09 0.48
C GLU A 127 -11.76 -14.52 1.48
N PHE A 128 -12.56 -13.54 1.02
CA PHE A 128 -13.58 -12.85 1.82
C PHE A 128 -13.08 -12.25 3.16
N THR A 129 -11.78 -12.20 3.37
CA THR A 129 -11.15 -11.74 4.63
C THR A 129 -11.56 -12.55 5.88
N ILE A 130 -11.99 -13.79 5.73
CA ILE A 130 -12.50 -14.61 6.83
C ILE A 130 -11.47 -15.56 7.46
N SER A 131 -10.23 -15.59 6.94
CA SER A 131 -9.16 -16.42 7.50
C SER A 131 -8.21 -15.62 8.41
N PRO A 132 -7.68 -16.23 9.49
CA PRO A 132 -6.64 -15.63 10.31
C PRO A 132 -5.24 -15.72 9.67
N THR A 133 -5.10 -16.29 8.48
CA THR A 133 -3.89 -16.34 7.66
C THR A 133 -4.13 -15.65 6.33
N THR A 134 -3.07 -15.29 5.58
CA THR A 134 -3.19 -14.59 4.29
C THR A 134 -2.51 -15.40 3.20
N GLU A 135 -3.25 -16.39 2.70
CA GLU A 135 -2.78 -17.40 1.74
C GLU A 135 -3.83 -17.67 0.64
N PRO A 136 -4.36 -16.61 -0.04
CA PRO A 136 -5.41 -16.80 -1.02
C PRO A 136 -4.94 -17.62 -2.21
N LEU A 137 -5.80 -18.50 -2.73
CA LEU A 137 -5.51 -19.28 -3.95
C LEU A 137 -5.23 -18.37 -5.16
N ALA A 138 -5.83 -17.20 -5.18
CA ALA A 138 -5.68 -16.25 -6.28
C ALA A 138 -4.23 -15.74 -6.45
N HIS A 139 -3.48 -15.58 -5.34
CA HIS A 139 -2.22 -14.85 -5.33
C HIS A 139 -1.10 -15.55 -4.55
N GLY A 140 -1.38 -16.74 -3.99
CA GLY A 140 -0.44 -17.44 -3.10
C GLY A 140 -0.22 -16.71 -1.76
N PRO A 141 0.65 -17.23 -0.89
CA PRO A 141 0.83 -16.71 0.46
C PRO A 141 1.50 -15.34 0.50
N ALA A 142 1.10 -14.52 1.49
CA ALA A 142 1.96 -13.47 2.02
C ALA A 142 2.92 -14.08 3.02
N ARG A 143 4.18 -13.63 3.05
CA ARG A 143 5.23 -14.19 3.90
C ARG A 143 5.62 -13.23 5.02
N ASN A 144 5.79 -13.75 6.21
CA ASN A 144 6.22 -12.96 7.34
C ASN A 144 7.67 -12.46 7.12
N PRO A 145 7.94 -11.15 7.19
CA PRO A 145 9.29 -10.61 6.94
C PRO A 145 10.35 -11.09 7.95
N TRP A 146 9.93 -11.51 9.15
CA TRP A 146 10.82 -12.00 10.20
C TRP A 146 11.15 -13.50 10.05
N ASP A 147 10.20 -14.26 9.49
CA ASP A 147 10.36 -15.71 9.23
C ASP A 147 9.46 -16.08 8.04
N PRO A 148 10.02 -16.15 6.81
CA PRO A 148 9.24 -16.42 5.60
C PRO A 148 8.53 -17.77 5.56
N GLU A 149 8.86 -18.71 6.46
CA GLU A 149 8.17 -19.98 6.60
C GLU A 149 6.89 -19.87 7.45
N ARG A 150 6.61 -18.68 8.00
CA ARG A 150 5.42 -18.41 8.79
C ARG A 150 4.47 -17.45 8.07
N SER A 151 3.19 -17.60 8.39
CA SER A 151 2.16 -16.62 7.99
C SER A 151 2.38 -15.30 8.73
N PRO A 152 2.13 -14.14 8.09
CA PRO A 152 2.10 -12.83 8.76
C PRO A 152 0.83 -12.62 9.58
N GLY A 153 -0.07 -13.62 9.61
CA GLY A 153 -1.42 -13.49 10.16
C GLY A 153 -2.42 -13.05 9.08
N GLY A 154 -3.60 -12.65 9.51
CA GLY A 154 -4.71 -12.25 8.62
C GLY A 154 -5.86 -11.62 9.43
N SER A 155 -6.77 -11.05 8.75
CA SER A 155 -6.97 -10.96 7.28
C SER A 155 -6.20 -9.81 6.62
N SER A 156 -5.51 -8.96 7.35
CA SER A 156 -4.71 -7.83 6.83
C SER A 156 -3.22 -8.20 6.67
N GLY A 157 -2.92 -9.47 6.31
CA GLY A 157 -1.55 -9.97 6.27
C GLY A 157 -0.65 -9.23 5.29
N GLY A 158 -1.15 -8.89 4.09
CA GLY A 158 -0.40 -8.07 3.14
C GLY A 158 -0.03 -6.70 3.70
N SER A 159 -0.96 -6.02 4.39
CA SER A 159 -0.68 -4.72 5.05
C SER A 159 0.34 -4.88 6.17
N ALA A 160 0.22 -5.94 6.99
CA ALA A 160 1.19 -6.22 8.05
C ALA A 160 2.60 -6.44 7.49
N VAL A 161 2.72 -7.18 6.38
CA VAL A 161 4.00 -7.39 5.67
C VAL A 161 4.56 -6.08 5.16
N ALA A 162 3.74 -5.27 4.47
CA ALA A 162 4.18 -4.02 3.88
C ALA A 162 4.74 -3.04 4.91
N VAL A 163 4.05 -2.87 6.05
CA VAL A 163 4.51 -1.98 7.13
C VAL A 163 5.71 -2.57 7.85
N ALA A 164 5.69 -3.86 8.22
CA ALA A 164 6.78 -4.49 8.97
C ALA A 164 8.10 -4.56 8.17
N SER A 165 8.03 -4.61 6.85
CA SER A 165 9.21 -4.60 5.97
C SER A 165 9.65 -3.20 5.55
N GLY A 166 8.95 -2.14 5.95
CA GLY A 166 9.27 -0.75 5.62
C GLY A 166 8.92 -0.36 4.18
N MET A 167 8.03 -1.10 3.49
CA MET A 167 7.55 -0.71 2.16
C MET A 167 6.79 0.61 2.20
N VAL A 168 5.91 0.76 3.19
CA VAL A 168 5.13 1.97 3.47
C VAL A 168 5.08 2.22 4.97
N PRO A 169 4.86 3.48 5.42
CA PRO A 169 4.87 3.83 6.84
C PRO A 169 3.58 3.43 7.58
N VAL A 170 2.48 3.20 6.85
CA VAL A 170 1.15 2.93 7.40
C VAL A 170 0.29 2.14 6.41
#